data_10ecd05847e557db5972cd337610f67d
#
_entry.id   10ecd05847e557db5972cd337610f67d
#
_cell.length_a   1.000
_cell.length_b   1.000
_cell.length_c   1.000
_cell.angle_alpha   90.00
_cell.angle_beta   90.00
_cell.angle_gamma   90.00
#
_symmetry.space_group_name_H-M   'P 1'
#
loop_
_entity.id
_entity.type
_entity.pdbx_description
1 polymer ?
#
loop_
_entity_poly.entity_id
_entity_poly.type
_entity_poly.pdbx_seq_one_letter_code
_entity_poly.pdbx_strand_id
1 'polypeptide(L)'
;MGGIADQILLWPFGGVAYVQPPQRPGATLWSIVAGPLVNVALLPVLFAAMYAARSLGLPHTLPDAYLLLRWILYIDISLLVFNILPIYPLDGGQILRSLLWFVLGKARSLMVATLIGLLGLVGFVAVAVWLRSVWLGAMAVFLLMNCWGGLQHARQLLRQARLPRRAGFACPSCKVAPPIGDYWRCGACQQPFDTFQTQGECPHCSARFNATMCPDCHEQHPMMEWVNRGYAGAGTVIDGNPAR
;
A
#
# COMPACT_ATOMS: atom_id res chain seq x y z
N MET A 1 6.94 -10.10 -13.52
CA MET A 1 6.89 -9.79 -12.09
C MET A 1 5.66 -10.32 -11.35
N GLY A 2 4.70 -10.96 -11.99
CA GLY A 2 3.60 -11.74 -11.38
C GLY A 2 2.58 -10.93 -10.55
N GLY A 3 2.30 -9.70 -10.93
CA GLY A 3 1.19 -8.94 -10.36
C GLY A 3 -0.07 -9.11 -11.22
N ILE A 4 -1.26 -9.08 -10.58
CA ILE A 4 -2.56 -9.10 -11.26
C ILE A 4 -3.07 -7.66 -11.33
N ALA A 5 -3.48 -7.22 -12.51
CA ALA A 5 -4.13 -5.93 -12.72
C ALA A 5 -5.56 -6.22 -13.23
N ASP A 6 -6.55 -6.15 -12.33
CA ASP A 6 -7.90 -6.64 -12.62
C ASP A 6 -8.87 -5.54 -13.05
N GLN A 7 -8.68 -4.30 -12.59
CA GLN A 7 -9.62 -3.22 -12.84
C GLN A 7 -8.94 -1.85 -12.93
N ILE A 8 -9.38 -1.05 -13.90
CA ILE A 8 -9.11 0.40 -13.94
C ILE A 8 -10.45 1.09 -13.74
N LEU A 9 -10.61 1.81 -12.64
CA LEU A 9 -11.79 2.61 -12.34
C LEU A 9 -11.50 4.07 -12.67
N LEU A 10 -12.29 4.64 -13.57
CA LEU A 10 -12.20 6.06 -13.92
C LEU A 10 -13.17 6.85 -13.04
N TRP A 11 -12.64 7.79 -12.27
CA TRP A 11 -13.40 8.75 -11.47
C TRP A 11 -13.28 10.15 -12.08
N PRO A 12 -14.19 11.08 -11.76
CA PRO A 12 -14.07 12.46 -12.25
C PRO A 12 -12.76 13.17 -11.89
N PHE A 13 -12.05 12.67 -10.87
CA PHE A 13 -10.78 13.22 -10.40
C PHE A 13 -9.54 12.42 -10.82
N GLY A 14 -9.69 11.42 -11.70
CA GLY A 14 -8.58 10.61 -12.21
C GLY A 14 -8.90 9.12 -12.34
N GLY A 15 -7.94 8.34 -12.83
CA GLY A 15 -8.04 6.89 -12.93
C GLY A 15 -7.38 6.20 -11.73
N VAL A 16 -8.05 5.21 -11.16
CA VAL A 16 -7.48 4.31 -10.15
C VAL A 16 -7.29 2.93 -10.78
N ALA A 17 -6.04 2.51 -10.92
CA ALA A 17 -5.71 1.15 -11.32
C ALA A 17 -5.58 0.27 -10.09
N TYR A 18 -6.42 -0.75 -9.97
CA TYR A 18 -6.30 -1.77 -8.93
C TYR A 18 -5.24 -2.78 -9.38
N VAL A 19 -4.00 -2.52 -8.99
CA VAL A 19 -2.86 -3.42 -9.22
C VAL A 19 -2.50 -4.08 -7.90
N GLN A 20 -2.48 -5.41 -7.88
CA GLN A 20 -2.00 -6.18 -6.75
C GLN A 20 -0.55 -6.62 -7.03
N PRO A 21 0.46 -5.80 -6.67
CA PRO A 21 1.84 -6.22 -6.80
C PRO A 21 2.13 -7.37 -5.82
N PRO A 22 3.09 -8.25 -6.16
CA PRO A 22 3.55 -9.25 -5.21
C PRO A 22 3.92 -8.58 -3.88
N GLN A 23 3.58 -9.23 -2.75
CA GLN A 23 3.80 -8.69 -1.41
C GLN A 23 5.30 -8.66 -1.04
N ARG A 24 6.10 -7.98 -1.86
CA ARG A 24 7.54 -7.79 -1.70
C ARG A 24 7.88 -6.30 -1.79
N PRO A 25 8.74 -5.77 -0.89
CA PRO A 25 9.01 -4.33 -0.83
C PRO A 25 9.55 -3.77 -2.15
N GLY A 26 10.41 -4.50 -2.86
CA GLY A 26 10.96 -4.06 -4.14
C GLY A 26 9.93 -3.98 -5.27
N ALA A 27 9.01 -4.95 -5.38
CA ALA A 27 7.97 -4.94 -6.40
C ALA A 27 6.98 -3.79 -6.16
N THR A 28 6.60 -3.58 -4.89
CA THR A 28 5.74 -2.46 -4.49
C THR A 28 6.41 -1.11 -4.77
N LEU A 29 7.69 -0.96 -4.39
CA LEU A 29 8.46 0.27 -4.64
C LEU A 29 8.50 0.60 -6.13
N TRP A 30 8.83 -0.37 -6.98
CA TRP A 30 8.93 -0.16 -8.42
C TRP A 30 7.59 0.24 -9.06
N SER A 31 6.51 -0.39 -8.62
CA SER A 31 5.16 -0.06 -9.09
C SER A 31 4.76 1.39 -8.75
N ILE A 32 5.15 1.89 -7.58
CA ILE A 32 4.81 3.24 -7.13
C ILE A 32 5.71 4.29 -7.79
N VAL A 33 7.02 4.03 -7.87
CA VAL A 33 7.99 4.97 -8.46
C VAL A 33 7.73 5.20 -9.95
N ALA A 34 7.11 4.25 -10.64
CA ALA A 34 6.77 4.38 -12.06
C ALA A 34 5.92 5.64 -12.36
N GLY A 35 4.99 6.02 -11.46
CA GLY A 35 4.18 7.24 -11.61
C GLY A 35 5.03 8.52 -11.67
N PRO A 36 5.78 8.88 -10.62
CA PRO A 36 6.68 10.03 -10.63
C PRO A 36 7.74 9.98 -11.74
N LEU A 37 8.23 8.79 -12.11
CA LEU A 37 9.19 8.66 -13.21
C LEU A 37 8.65 9.11 -14.56
N VAL A 38 7.36 8.91 -14.82
CA VAL A 38 6.73 9.41 -16.07
C VAL A 38 6.80 10.94 -16.12
N ASN A 39 6.46 11.62 -15.02
CA ASN A 39 6.54 13.07 -14.94
C ASN A 39 7.99 13.55 -15.11
N VAL A 40 8.95 12.90 -14.43
CA VAL A 40 10.39 13.22 -14.59
C VAL A 40 10.86 13.04 -16.05
N ALA A 41 10.40 11.99 -16.73
CA ALA A 41 10.74 11.74 -18.14
C ALA A 41 10.07 12.75 -19.10
N LEU A 42 8.91 13.27 -18.72
CA LEU A 42 8.15 14.25 -19.50
C LEU A 42 8.77 15.65 -19.40
N LEU A 43 9.39 16.02 -18.28
CA LEU A 43 9.98 17.34 -18.07
C LEU A 43 10.99 17.75 -19.16
N PRO A 44 12.00 16.96 -19.54
CA PRO A 44 12.95 17.36 -20.58
C PRO A 44 12.25 17.59 -21.94
N VAL A 45 11.22 16.80 -22.25
CA VAL A 45 10.42 16.95 -23.47
C VAL A 45 9.65 18.28 -23.46
N LEU A 46 9.00 18.60 -22.32
CA LEU A 46 8.28 19.87 -22.14
C LEU A 46 9.22 21.08 -22.16
N PHE A 47 10.40 20.99 -21.54
CA PHE A 47 11.40 22.05 -21.60
C PHE A 47 11.92 22.26 -23.04
N ALA A 48 12.21 21.18 -23.77
CA ALA A 48 12.61 21.27 -25.17
C ALA A 48 11.50 21.88 -26.04
N ALA A 49 10.25 21.48 -25.83
CA ALA A 49 9.09 22.04 -26.52
C ALA A 49 8.91 23.54 -26.20
N MET A 50 9.08 23.95 -24.95
CA MET A 50 9.03 25.36 -24.55
C MET A 50 10.16 26.19 -25.19
N TYR A 51 11.37 25.62 -25.25
CA TYR A 51 12.49 26.27 -25.93
C TYR A 51 12.22 26.45 -27.43
N ALA A 52 11.78 25.37 -28.09
CA ALA A 52 11.43 25.42 -29.52
C ALA A 52 10.27 26.40 -29.80
N ALA A 53 9.23 26.42 -28.98
CA ALA A 53 8.14 27.36 -29.11
C ALA A 53 8.57 28.81 -29.01
N ARG A 54 9.52 29.13 -28.12
CA ARG A 54 10.09 30.47 -28.02
C ARG A 54 10.94 30.84 -29.25
N SER A 55 11.80 29.93 -29.71
CA SER A 55 12.67 30.17 -30.87
C SER A 55 11.89 30.35 -32.20
N LEU A 56 10.73 29.71 -32.30
CA LEU A 56 9.81 29.82 -33.44
C LEU A 56 8.88 31.04 -33.33
N GLY A 57 8.97 31.84 -32.28
CA GLY A 57 8.12 33.03 -32.09
C GLY A 57 6.66 32.73 -31.75
N LEU A 58 6.33 31.53 -31.28
CA LEU A 58 4.96 31.14 -30.90
C LEU A 58 4.29 32.11 -29.92
N PRO A 59 5.01 32.73 -28.95
CA PRO A 59 4.38 33.71 -28.06
C PRO A 59 3.69 34.87 -28.78
N HIS A 60 4.14 35.19 -30.01
CA HIS A 60 3.57 36.28 -30.83
C HIS A 60 2.64 35.79 -31.94
N THR A 61 2.91 34.62 -32.52
CA THR A 61 2.13 34.05 -33.63
C THR A 61 0.93 33.23 -33.19
N LEU A 62 1.10 32.46 -32.09
CA LEU A 62 0.08 31.56 -31.54
C LEU A 62 0.10 31.61 -30.01
N PRO A 63 -0.34 32.74 -29.38
CA PRO A 63 -0.21 32.97 -27.94
C PRO A 63 -0.97 31.92 -27.12
N ASP A 64 -2.11 31.44 -27.58
CA ASP A 64 -2.93 30.44 -26.86
C ASP A 64 -2.24 29.07 -26.80
N ALA A 65 -1.61 28.66 -27.90
CA ALA A 65 -0.85 27.40 -27.93
C ALA A 65 0.37 27.45 -27.01
N TYR A 66 1.07 28.61 -26.97
CA TYR A 66 2.18 28.81 -26.05
C TYR A 66 1.71 28.84 -24.59
N LEU A 67 0.57 29.48 -24.31
CA LEU A 67 -0.02 29.50 -22.97
C LEU A 67 -0.43 28.09 -22.52
N LEU A 68 -1.05 27.30 -23.41
CA LEU A 68 -1.39 25.91 -23.12
C LEU A 68 -0.16 25.07 -22.76
N LEU A 69 0.91 25.16 -23.58
CA LEU A 69 2.15 24.42 -23.32
C LEU A 69 2.78 24.83 -21.98
N ARG A 70 2.72 26.11 -21.62
CA ARG A 70 3.18 26.61 -20.32
C ARG A 70 2.37 26.06 -19.17
N TRP A 71 1.03 25.96 -19.33
CA TRP A 71 0.18 25.36 -18.31
C TRP A 71 0.44 23.86 -18.14
N ILE A 72 0.65 23.13 -19.23
CA ILE A 72 1.02 21.71 -19.18
C ILE A 72 2.31 21.54 -18.36
N LEU A 73 3.34 22.34 -18.63
CA LEU A 73 4.61 22.30 -17.89
C LEU A 73 4.39 22.61 -16.39
N TYR A 74 3.61 23.64 -16.05
CA TYR A 74 3.33 23.97 -14.64
C TYR A 74 2.55 22.89 -13.93
N ILE A 75 1.58 22.26 -14.59
CA ILE A 75 0.79 21.17 -14.03
C ILE A 75 1.70 19.96 -13.78
N ASP A 76 2.55 19.59 -14.74
CA ASP A 76 3.47 18.46 -14.59
C ASP A 76 4.44 18.66 -13.42
N ILE A 77 5.08 19.83 -13.32
CA ILE A 77 5.95 20.18 -12.20
C ILE A 77 5.18 20.14 -10.87
N SER A 78 3.95 20.71 -10.83
CA SER A 78 3.13 20.75 -9.62
C SER A 78 2.74 19.35 -9.17
N LEU A 79 2.33 18.48 -10.11
CA LEU A 79 2.02 17.07 -9.84
C LEU A 79 3.24 16.31 -9.32
N LEU A 80 4.41 16.51 -9.94
CA LEU A 80 5.64 15.87 -9.50
C LEU A 80 6.01 16.29 -8.08
N VAL A 81 6.03 17.60 -7.80
CA VAL A 81 6.34 18.13 -6.47
C VAL A 81 5.34 17.62 -5.43
N PHE A 82 4.05 17.67 -5.75
CA PHE A 82 3.00 17.21 -4.85
C PHE A 82 3.13 15.71 -4.56
N ASN A 83 3.37 14.89 -5.58
CA ASN A 83 3.48 13.44 -5.45
C ASN A 83 4.76 12.98 -4.74
N ILE A 84 5.84 13.77 -4.74
CA ILE A 84 7.09 13.47 -4.01
C ILE A 84 6.96 13.79 -2.51
N LEU A 85 5.96 14.58 -2.08
CA LEU A 85 5.79 14.87 -0.65
C LEU A 85 5.67 13.57 0.17
N PRO A 86 6.39 13.45 1.31
CA PRO A 86 6.36 12.25 2.14
C PRO A 86 5.07 12.14 2.97
N ILE A 87 3.94 12.44 2.37
CA ILE A 87 2.61 12.43 2.98
C ILE A 87 1.84 11.22 2.43
N TYR A 88 1.52 10.28 3.30
CA TYR A 88 0.62 9.18 2.91
C TYR A 88 -0.81 9.74 2.66
N PRO A 89 -1.52 9.37 1.58
CA PRO A 89 -1.26 8.30 0.61
C PRO A 89 -0.53 8.71 -0.68
N LEU A 90 0.08 9.89 -0.76
CA LEU A 90 0.81 10.34 -1.94
C LEU A 90 1.96 9.37 -2.29
N ASP A 91 2.43 9.39 -3.53
CA ASP A 91 3.46 8.48 -4.01
C ASP A 91 4.74 8.57 -3.16
N GLY A 92 5.16 9.78 -2.77
CA GLY A 92 6.32 10.00 -1.88
C GLY A 92 6.16 9.33 -0.52
N GLY A 93 4.96 9.37 0.08
CA GLY A 93 4.66 8.66 1.32
C GLY A 93 4.67 7.14 1.15
N GLN A 94 4.21 6.64 0.02
CA GLN A 94 4.23 5.21 -0.31
C GLN A 94 5.64 4.71 -0.67
N ILE A 95 6.44 5.53 -1.37
CA ILE A 95 7.88 5.28 -1.62
C ILE A 95 8.62 5.19 -0.28
N LEU A 96 8.43 6.17 0.61
CA LEU A 96 9.01 6.17 1.95
C LEU A 96 8.63 4.89 2.72
N ARG A 97 7.36 4.51 2.72
CA ARG A 97 6.88 3.26 3.32
C ARG A 97 7.61 2.04 2.74
N SER A 98 7.73 1.97 1.42
CA SER A 98 8.36 0.83 0.74
C SER A 98 9.87 0.73 1.05
N LEU A 99 10.56 1.85 1.14
CA LEU A 99 11.96 1.92 1.58
C LEU A 99 12.11 1.47 3.04
N LEU A 100 11.27 1.99 3.93
CA LEU A 100 11.28 1.59 5.34
C LEU A 100 10.90 0.10 5.52
N TRP A 101 10.15 -0.47 4.60
CA TRP A 101 9.78 -1.89 4.68
C TRP A 101 10.98 -2.83 4.56
N PHE A 102 12.03 -2.46 3.83
CA PHE A 102 13.26 -3.27 3.77
C PHE A 102 13.93 -3.44 5.14
N VAL A 103 13.75 -2.47 6.06
CA VAL A 103 14.41 -2.46 7.37
C VAL A 103 13.45 -2.77 8.52
N LEU A 104 12.26 -2.17 8.51
CA LEU A 104 11.33 -2.20 9.63
C LEU A 104 10.23 -3.26 9.50
N GLY A 105 10.11 -3.90 8.33
CA GLY A 105 9.01 -4.81 8.02
C GLY A 105 7.69 -4.09 7.71
N LYS A 106 6.70 -4.84 7.18
CA LYS A 106 5.46 -4.33 6.57
C LYS A 106 4.62 -3.44 7.52
N ALA A 107 4.42 -3.87 8.77
CA ALA A 107 3.54 -3.18 9.71
C ALA A 107 4.17 -1.91 10.30
N ARG A 108 5.45 -1.98 10.68
CA ARG A 108 6.17 -0.83 11.27
C ARG A 108 6.45 0.25 10.23
N SER A 109 6.80 -0.12 9.00
CA SER A 109 7.03 0.84 7.92
C SER A 109 5.79 1.68 7.62
N LEU A 110 4.59 1.05 7.59
CA LEU A 110 3.34 1.77 7.39
C LEU A 110 3.06 2.74 8.55
N MET A 111 3.31 2.31 9.79
CA MET A 111 3.12 3.17 10.97
C MET A 111 4.03 4.41 10.90
N VAL A 112 5.32 4.22 10.64
CA VAL A 112 6.29 5.32 10.56
C VAL A 112 5.97 6.25 9.39
N ALA A 113 5.69 5.71 8.21
CA ALA A 113 5.33 6.52 7.04
C ALA A 113 4.06 7.35 7.28
N THR A 114 3.05 6.76 7.96
CA THR A 114 1.81 7.47 8.28
C THR A 114 2.04 8.59 9.32
N LEU A 115 2.89 8.36 10.32
CA LEU A 115 3.24 9.40 11.30
C LEU A 115 4.01 10.55 10.65
N ILE A 116 4.97 10.26 9.78
CA ILE A 116 5.68 11.29 8.99
C ILE A 116 4.69 12.03 8.10
N GLY A 117 3.75 11.31 7.47
CA GLY A 117 2.68 11.91 6.66
C GLY A 117 1.79 12.86 7.46
N LEU A 118 1.44 12.52 8.69
CA LEU A 118 0.66 13.40 9.58
C LEU A 118 1.45 14.67 9.95
N LEU A 119 2.75 14.57 10.19
CA LEU A 119 3.60 15.74 10.42
C LEU A 119 3.67 16.63 9.18
N GLY A 120 3.85 16.05 7.99
CA GLY A 120 3.83 16.78 6.72
C GLY A 120 2.47 17.45 6.46
N LEU A 121 1.38 16.79 6.86
CA LEU A 121 0.03 17.35 6.74
C LEU A 121 -0.15 18.62 7.60
N VAL A 122 0.45 18.68 8.79
CA VAL A 122 0.43 19.91 9.61
C VAL A 122 1.05 21.08 8.84
N GLY A 123 2.21 20.86 8.20
CA GLY A 123 2.83 21.86 7.33
C GLY A 123 1.95 22.24 6.14
N PHE A 124 1.31 21.26 5.51
CA PHE A 124 0.40 21.48 4.38
C PHE A 124 -0.82 22.33 4.80
N VAL A 125 -1.42 22.06 5.97
CA VAL A 125 -2.51 22.85 6.53
C VAL A 125 -2.06 24.29 6.80
N ALA A 126 -0.86 24.48 7.37
CA ALA A 126 -0.33 25.82 7.61
C ALA A 126 -0.19 26.63 6.30
N VAL A 127 0.29 26.00 5.23
CA VAL A 127 0.36 26.60 3.89
C VAL A 127 -1.04 26.93 3.35
N ALA A 128 -2.00 26.01 3.49
CA ALA A 128 -3.37 26.22 3.04
C ALA A 128 -4.03 27.43 3.73
N VAL A 129 -3.82 27.59 5.03
CA VAL A 129 -4.31 28.73 5.82
C VAL A 129 -3.60 30.02 5.41
N TRP A 130 -2.29 29.99 5.24
CA TRP A 130 -1.50 31.16 4.83
C TRP A 130 -1.92 31.68 3.46
N LEU A 131 -2.12 30.76 2.49
CA LEU A 131 -2.59 31.10 1.15
C LEU A 131 -4.10 31.38 1.07
N ARG A 132 -4.84 31.21 2.18
CA ARG A 132 -6.31 31.36 2.25
C ARG A 132 -7.03 30.59 1.14
N SER A 133 -6.52 29.42 0.75
CA SER A 133 -7.03 28.63 -0.35
C SER A 133 -8.00 27.55 0.16
N VAL A 134 -9.28 27.70 -0.17
CA VAL A 134 -10.32 26.70 0.14
C VAL A 134 -10.01 25.36 -0.53
N TRP A 135 -9.42 25.38 -1.74
CA TRP A 135 -9.04 24.18 -2.45
C TRP A 135 -7.95 23.39 -1.71
N LEU A 136 -6.88 24.06 -1.24
CA LEU A 136 -5.85 23.42 -0.41
C LEU A 136 -6.43 22.91 0.91
N GLY A 137 -7.40 23.61 1.48
CA GLY A 137 -8.13 23.16 2.67
C GLY A 137 -8.89 21.86 2.42
N ALA A 138 -9.62 21.76 1.31
CA ALA A 138 -10.32 20.53 0.92
C ALA A 138 -9.34 19.36 0.70
N MET A 139 -8.19 19.62 0.04
CA MET A 139 -7.11 18.65 -0.12
C MET A 139 -6.52 18.22 1.23
N ALA A 140 -6.35 19.14 2.17
CA ALA A 140 -5.86 18.81 3.52
C ALA A 140 -6.82 17.85 4.25
N VAL A 141 -8.13 18.08 4.16
CA VAL A 141 -9.14 17.18 4.73
C VAL A 141 -9.08 15.80 4.08
N PHE A 142 -8.99 15.74 2.75
CA PHE A 142 -8.84 14.49 2.03
C PHE A 142 -7.58 13.70 2.47
N LEU A 143 -6.43 14.38 2.56
CA LEU A 143 -5.18 13.78 3.02
C LEU A 143 -5.29 13.30 4.48
N LEU A 144 -5.94 14.07 5.35
CA LEU A 144 -6.17 13.69 6.76
C LEU A 144 -6.98 12.40 6.86
N MET A 145 -8.08 12.28 6.12
CA MET A 145 -8.92 11.07 6.12
C MET A 145 -8.12 9.84 5.67
N ASN A 146 -7.30 9.98 4.63
CA ASN A 146 -6.46 8.89 4.13
C ASN A 146 -5.33 8.52 5.11
N CYS A 147 -4.66 9.51 5.73
CA CYS A 147 -3.67 9.26 6.78
C CYS A 147 -4.30 8.55 7.98
N TRP A 148 -5.51 8.95 8.38
CA TRP A 148 -6.24 8.30 9.46
C TRP A 148 -6.55 6.82 9.14
N GLY A 149 -7.05 6.55 7.93
CA GLY A 149 -7.26 5.18 7.44
C GLY A 149 -5.96 4.36 7.42
N GLY A 150 -4.87 4.95 6.94
CA GLY A 150 -3.53 4.35 6.97
C GLY A 150 -3.06 4.00 8.39
N LEU A 151 -3.30 4.91 9.35
CA LEU A 151 -2.96 4.69 10.76
C LEU A 151 -3.76 3.53 11.38
N GLN A 152 -5.08 3.47 11.10
CA GLN A 152 -5.92 2.36 11.55
C GLN A 152 -5.46 1.03 10.96
N HIS A 153 -5.16 0.99 9.66
CA HIS A 153 -4.63 -0.19 9.00
C HIS A 153 -3.27 -0.63 9.57
N ALA A 154 -2.35 0.31 9.83
CA ALA A 154 -1.07 0.03 10.47
C ALA A 154 -1.25 -0.58 11.88
N ARG A 155 -2.19 -0.04 12.67
CA ARG A 155 -2.52 -0.57 14.01
C ARG A 155 -3.07 -2.00 13.93
N GLN A 156 -3.92 -2.28 12.95
CA GLN A 156 -4.45 -3.64 12.72
C GLN A 156 -3.32 -4.62 12.37
N LEU A 157 -2.43 -4.25 11.43
CA LEU A 157 -1.28 -5.08 11.07
C LEU A 157 -0.35 -5.34 12.26
N LEU A 158 -0.10 -4.32 13.11
CA LEU A 158 0.71 -4.48 14.31
C LEU A 158 0.03 -5.39 15.35
N ARG A 159 -1.30 -5.32 15.50
CA ARG A 159 -2.06 -6.23 16.36
C ARG A 159 -1.96 -7.67 15.83
N GLN A 160 -2.15 -7.89 14.54
CA GLN A 160 -2.00 -9.21 13.91
C GLN A 160 -0.59 -9.78 14.07
N ALA A 161 0.45 -8.93 13.94
CA ALA A 161 1.83 -9.36 14.13
C ALA A 161 2.17 -9.78 15.57
N ARG A 162 1.40 -9.30 16.57
CA ARG A 162 1.56 -9.64 17.99
C ARG A 162 0.76 -10.86 18.44
N LEU A 163 -0.06 -11.42 17.55
CA LEU A 163 -0.85 -12.61 17.91
C LEU A 163 0.08 -13.79 18.18
N PRO A 164 -0.25 -14.62 19.19
CA PRO A 164 0.50 -15.85 19.44
C PRO A 164 0.41 -16.74 18.19
N ARG A 165 1.55 -17.27 17.78
CA ARG A 165 1.68 -18.07 16.56
C ARG A 165 1.84 -19.55 16.92
N ARG A 166 1.27 -20.41 16.08
CA ARG A 166 1.28 -21.85 16.28
C ARG A 166 2.60 -22.45 15.83
N ALA A 167 3.35 -23.04 16.74
CA ALA A 167 4.57 -23.77 16.40
C ALA A 167 4.27 -25.02 15.56
N GLY A 168 5.19 -25.43 14.70
CA GLY A 168 5.06 -26.62 13.85
C GLY A 168 4.25 -26.40 12.55
N PHE A 169 3.69 -25.23 12.33
CA PHE A 169 2.98 -24.88 11.11
C PHE A 169 3.58 -23.62 10.47
N ALA A 170 3.62 -23.58 9.15
CA ALA A 170 4.05 -22.42 8.38
C ALA A 170 3.30 -22.36 7.05
N CYS A 171 2.89 -21.17 6.64
CA CYS A 171 2.27 -20.97 5.34
C CYS A 171 3.26 -21.37 4.21
N PRO A 172 2.87 -22.16 3.23
CA PRO A 172 3.73 -22.55 2.12
C PRO A 172 4.28 -21.36 1.33
N SER A 173 3.50 -20.29 1.18
CA SER A 173 3.86 -19.10 0.40
C SER A 173 4.66 -18.08 1.21
N CYS A 174 4.10 -17.54 2.31
CA CYS A 174 4.74 -16.46 3.05
C CYS A 174 5.63 -16.95 4.22
N LYS A 175 5.65 -18.24 4.51
CA LYS A 175 6.44 -18.89 5.59
C LYS A 175 6.08 -18.43 7.01
N VAL A 176 5.01 -17.67 7.19
CA VAL A 176 4.54 -17.19 8.49
C VAL A 176 3.70 -18.28 9.16
N ALA A 177 3.92 -18.49 10.46
CA ALA A 177 3.14 -19.42 11.26
C ALA A 177 1.71 -18.88 11.46
N PRO A 178 0.65 -19.73 11.41
CA PRO A 178 -0.72 -19.28 11.60
C PRO A 178 -0.97 -18.82 13.05
N PRO A 179 -1.86 -17.83 13.26
CA PRO A 179 -2.24 -17.40 14.61
C PRO A 179 -3.02 -18.50 15.35
N ILE A 180 -2.99 -18.47 16.66
CA ILE A 180 -3.79 -19.34 17.53
C ILE A 180 -5.10 -18.63 17.85
N GLY A 181 -6.25 -19.25 17.54
CA GLY A 181 -7.58 -18.75 17.85
C GLY A 181 -8.55 -18.80 16.67
N ASP A 182 -9.79 -18.32 16.89
CA ASP A 182 -10.92 -18.41 15.98
C ASP A 182 -10.89 -17.34 14.87
N TYR A 183 -9.84 -17.37 14.04
CA TYR A 183 -9.64 -16.39 12.97
C TYR A 183 -10.27 -16.79 11.63
N TRP A 184 -10.70 -18.02 11.48
CA TRP A 184 -11.31 -18.52 10.26
C TRP A 184 -12.82 -18.56 10.40
N ARG A 185 -13.55 -18.24 9.34
CA ARG A 185 -14.99 -18.34 9.28
C ARG A 185 -15.42 -19.56 8.47
N CYS A 186 -16.31 -20.33 9.02
CA CYS A 186 -16.90 -21.46 8.32
C CYS A 186 -17.64 -21.01 7.06
N GLY A 187 -17.35 -21.62 5.90
CA GLY A 187 -18.05 -21.31 4.64
C GLY A 187 -19.53 -21.70 4.64
N ALA A 188 -19.94 -22.65 5.51
CA ALA A 188 -21.33 -23.11 5.60
C ALA A 188 -22.16 -22.34 6.64
N CYS A 189 -21.69 -22.24 7.90
CA CYS A 189 -22.47 -21.63 8.99
C CYS A 189 -21.98 -20.24 9.42
N GLN A 190 -20.90 -19.72 8.82
CA GLN A 190 -20.30 -18.41 9.07
C GLN A 190 -19.77 -18.20 10.50
N GLN A 191 -19.78 -19.23 11.34
CA GLN A 191 -19.23 -19.16 12.70
C GLN A 191 -17.69 -19.14 12.68
N PRO A 192 -17.06 -18.38 13.57
CA PRO A 192 -15.61 -18.36 13.69
C PRO A 192 -15.11 -19.65 14.35
N PHE A 193 -13.95 -20.15 13.92
CA PHE A 193 -13.31 -21.33 14.50
C PHE A 193 -11.81 -21.36 14.17
N ASP A 194 -11.04 -22.15 14.91
CA ASP A 194 -9.62 -22.39 14.65
C ASP A 194 -9.46 -23.65 13.78
N THR A 195 -9.22 -23.46 12.49
CA THR A 195 -9.09 -24.55 11.51
C THR A 195 -7.92 -25.50 11.79
N PHE A 196 -6.87 -25.03 12.47
CA PHE A 196 -5.71 -25.86 12.82
C PHE A 196 -5.93 -26.67 14.10
N GLN A 197 -6.77 -26.19 15.01
CA GLN A 197 -7.15 -26.94 16.21
C GLN A 197 -8.13 -28.06 15.89
N THR A 198 -9.05 -27.80 14.99
CA THR A 198 -10.11 -28.73 14.61
C THR A 198 -9.77 -29.55 13.35
N GLN A 199 -8.54 -29.45 12.84
CA GLN A 199 -8.08 -30.17 11.64
C GLN A 199 -8.98 -29.93 10.41
N GLY A 200 -9.51 -28.71 10.27
CA GLY A 200 -10.37 -28.32 9.17
C GLY A 200 -11.83 -28.71 9.32
N GLU A 201 -12.27 -29.26 10.44
CA GLU A 201 -13.67 -29.55 10.72
C GLU A 201 -14.30 -28.42 11.55
N CYS A 202 -15.44 -27.89 11.09
CA CYS A 202 -16.14 -26.86 11.83
C CYS A 202 -16.83 -27.45 13.07
N PRO A 203 -16.56 -26.96 14.30
CA PRO A 203 -17.17 -27.49 15.51
C PRO A 203 -18.68 -27.17 15.63
N HIS A 204 -19.21 -26.24 14.81
CA HIS A 204 -20.58 -25.80 14.88
C HIS A 204 -21.51 -26.55 13.91
N CYS A 205 -21.02 -26.96 12.73
CA CYS A 205 -21.85 -27.61 11.70
C CYS A 205 -21.21 -28.86 11.08
N SER A 206 -20.02 -29.26 11.57
CA SER A 206 -19.25 -30.45 11.10
C SER A 206 -18.87 -30.41 9.62
N ALA A 207 -18.96 -29.25 8.97
CA ALA A 207 -18.44 -29.06 7.62
C ALA A 207 -16.91 -29.21 7.60
N ARG A 208 -16.37 -29.94 6.59
CA ARG A 208 -14.94 -30.21 6.46
C ARG A 208 -14.32 -29.37 5.35
N PHE A 209 -13.14 -28.84 5.63
CA PHE A 209 -12.37 -28.01 4.72
C PHE A 209 -10.97 -28.60 4.56
N ASN A 210 -10.62 -29.05 3.35
CA ASN A 210 -9.31 -29.64 3.03
C ASN A 210 -8.22 -28.57 2.84
N ALA A 211 -8.61 -27.33 2.64
CA ALA A 211 -7.71 -26.19 2.42
C ALA A 211 -8.12 -25.00 3.28
N THR A 212 -7.14 -24.21 3.69
CA THR A 212 -7.38 -23.00 4.49
C THR A 212 -6.61 -21.81 3.92
N MET A 213 -7.18 -20.61 4.09
CA MET A 213 -6.60 -19.36 3.63
C MET A 213 -5.65 -18.80 4.69
N CYS A 214 -4.48 -18.35 4.25
CA CYS A 214 -3.53 -17.68 5.12
C CYS A 214 -4.03 -16.26 5.48
N PRO A 215 -4.14 -15.89 6.77
CA PRO A 215 -4.58 -14.56 7.16
C PRO A 215 -3.53 -13.46 6.87
N ASP A 216 -2.27 -13.83 6.61
CA ASP A 216 -1.19 -12.87 6.34
C ASP A 216 -0.98 -12.58 4.85
N CYS A 217 -1.04 -13.59 3.96
CA CYS A 217 -0.85 -13.42 2.51
C CYS A 217 -2.10 -13.67 1.66
N HIS A 218 -3.20 -14.14 2.28
CA HIS A 218 -4.48 -14.44 1.65
C HIS A 218 -4.45 -15.55 0.58
N GLU A 219 -3.36 -16.31 0.49
CA GLU A 219 -3.32 -17.50 -0.36
C GLU A 219 -3.92 -18.71 0.35
N GLN A 220 -4.59 -19.56 -0.44
CA GLN A 220 -5.24 -20.77 0.04
C GLN A 220 -4.36 -21.98 -0.24
N HIS A 221 -4.13 -22.81 0.79
CA HIS A 221 -3.32 -24.01 0.70
C HIS A 221 -3.99 -25.19 1.38
N PRO A 222 -3.76 -26.43 0.88
CA PRO A 222 -4.16 -27.65 1.57
C PRO A 222 -3.58 -27.71 2.99
N MET A 223 -4.37 -28.20 3.95
CA MET A 223 -3.96 -28.29 5.35
C MET A 223 -2.64 -29.08 5.55
N MET A 224 -2.40 -30.08 4.72
CA MET A 224 -1.22 -30.93 4.79
C MET A 224 0.08 -30.19 4.44
N GLU A 225 0.02 -29.11 3.62
CA GLU A 225 1.18 -28.33 3.20
C GLU A 225 1.65 -27.35 4.28
N TRP A 226 0.80 -27.06 5.29
CA TRP A 226 1.15 -26.17 6.38
C TRP A 226 2.08 -26.81 7.42
N VAL A 227 2.18 -28.13 7.45
CA VAL A 227 3.01 -28.84 8.41
C VAL A 227 4.48 -28.62 8.06
N ASN A 228 5.20 -27.93 8.92
CA ASN A 228 6.64 -27.75 8.80
C ASN A 228 7.36 -29.00 9.31
N ARG A 229 7.77 -29.90 8.41
CA ARG A 229 8.44 -31.19 8.72
C ARG A 229 9.76 -31.02 9.49
N GLY A 230 10.31 -29.81 9.61
CA GLY A 230 11.50 -29.52 10.40
C GLY A 230 11.26 -29.33 11.89
N TYR A 231 10.00 -29.27 12.34
CA TYR A 231 9.59 -29.06 13.74
C TYR A 231 8.82 -30.25 14.34
N ALA A 232 9.14 -31.44 13.95
CA ALA A 232 8.60 -32.64 14.61
C ALA A 232 9.27 -32.81 15.99
N GLY A 233 8.87 -32.01 16.98
CA GLY A 233 9.33 -32.23 18.35
C GLY A 233 9.55 -30.99 19.21
N ALA A 234 8.57 -30.12 19.36
CA ALA A 234 8.44 -29.28 20.58
C ALA A 234 7.12 -28.49 20.52
N GLY A 235 6.19 -28.83 21.35
CA GLY A 235 4.97 -28.03 21.63
C GLY A 235 5.32 -26.80 22.46
N THR A 236 5.99 -25.82 21.86
CA THR A 236 6.29 -24.55 22.52
C THR A 236 5.66 -23.41 21.74
N VAL A 237 4.87 -22.62 22.46
CA VAL A 237 4.35 -21.32 22.00
C VAL A 237 5.56 -20.41 21.80
N ILE A 238 5.77 -19.91 20.57
CA ILE A 238 6.83 -18.93 20.30
C ILE A 238 6.19 -17.55 20.45
N ASP A 239 6.69 -16.75 21.40
CA ASP A 239 6.35 -15.34 21.50
C ASP A 239 6.72 -14.63 20.19
N GLY A 240 5.68 -14.00 19.57
CA GLY A 240 5.80 -13.41 18.27
C GLY A 240 6.64 -12.15 18.24
N ASN A 241 7.96 -12.30 18.09
CA ASN A 241 8.84 -11.19 17.72
C ASN A 241 9.32 -11.38 16.27
N PRO A 242 8.75 -10.71 15.27
CA PRO A 242 9.28 -10.69 13.91
C PRO A 242 10.35 -9.60 13.81
N ALA A 243 11.51 -9.81 14.43
CA ALA A 243 12.72 -9.05 14.14
C ALA A 243 13.65 -9.96 13.35
N ARG A 244 13.51 -9.93 12.02
CA ARG A 244 14.57 -10.01 11.00
C ARG A 244 13.95 -10.07 9.61
#